data_0703032a6c1b0c897a33b7606451b6e7
#
_entry.id   0703032a6c1b0c897a33b7606451b6e7
#
_cell.length_a   1.000
_cell.length_b   1.000
_cell.length_c   1.000
_cell.angle_alpha   90.00
_cell.angle_beta   90.00
_cell.angle_gamma   90.00
#
_symmetry.space_group_name_H-M   'P 1'
#
loop_
_entity.id
_entity.type
_entity.pdbx_description
1 polymer ?
#
loop_
_entity_poly.entity_id
_entity_poly.type
_entity_poly.pdbx_seq_one_letter_code
_entity_poly.pdbx_strand_id
1 'polypeptide(L)'
;MGLSKHFWTVALRGMAVLALANLAACGGGGGSGSGGASAAWVKGVFAPSSNFAAQCATPRVGVDPLTGRSFPDVQGSTLSENNFLRSWTNELYLWYSEVPDIDPAGHATADYFNLLKTSVLTPSGSPKDRFHFTYPTGVWEQLSQSDVQAGYGLEWALIAAAPPRKVMVAFTQPGTPATAANIARGTQLLSVDGVDVASGSAAALNAGMFPASAGERHSFEVLDPGASAPRTVTLQSANVTSTPVQDVKTVATASGAVGYMLFNDQVASAESELIAAIKQLKSAGVSDLVLDIRYNGGGYLDIASELAYMIAGAAQTTGRVFDRIQFNDKYSGINPVTLQPLTPTPFHDQSQDFSSPAARPCRR
;
A
#
# COMPACT_ATOMS: atom_id res chain seq x y z
N MET A 1 8.32 -9.87 -9.52
CA MET A 1 6.96 -10.27 -9.16
C MET A 1 6.17 -9.00 -8.93
N GLY A 2 5.44 -8.54 -9.97
CA GLY A 2 4.61 -7.34 -9.88
C GLY A 2 3.29 -7.69 -9.21
N LEU A 3 3.20 -7.47 -7.93
CA LEU A 3 1.93 -7.43 -7.22
C LEU A 3 1.33 -6.04 -7.43
N SER A 4 0.05 -6.00 -7.73
CA SER A 4 -0.79 -4.81 -7.85
C SER A 4 -0.37 -3.74 -6.85
N LYS A 5 -0.18 -2.50 -7.33
CA LYS A 5 0.28 -1.36 -6.54
C LYS A 5 -0.70 -0.90 -5.44
N HIS A 6 -1.83 -1.56 -5.27
CA HIS A 6 -2.99 -1.04 -4.53
C HIS A 6 -3.22 -1.62 -3.13
N PHE A 7 -2.29 -2.35 -2.54
CA PHE A 7 -2.59 -3.04 -1.27
C PHE A 7 -2.25 -2.27 0.02
N TRP A 8 -1.85 -0.96 -0.03
CA TRP A 8 -1.17 -0.41 1.14
C TRP A 8 -1.40 1.07 1.45
N THR A 9 -2.53 1.41 1.93
CA THR A 9 -2.71 2.69 2.64
C THR A 9 -3.20 2.53 4.09
N VAL A 10 -3.47 1.31 4.53
CA VAL A 10 -3.93 1.03 5.91
C VAL A 10 -2.84 1.25 6.98
N ALA A 11 -1.56 1.22 6.59
CA ALA A 11 -0.45 1.40 7.53
C ALA A 11 -0.03 2.86 7.79
N LEU A 12 -0.59 3.84 7.06
CA LEU A 12 -0.07 5.22 7.07
C LEU A 12 -0.41 6.06 8.30
N ARG A 13 -1.32 5.64 9.16
CA ARG A 13 -1.60 6.39 10.40
C ARG A 13 -0.66 6.06 11.56
N GLY A 14 0.20 5.05 11.43
CA GLY A 14 1.10 4.61 12.50
C GLY A 14 2.55 5.07 12.42
N MET A 15 3.01 5.69 11.33
CA MET A 15 4.44 5.94 11.11
C MET A 15 4.89 7.40 11.14
N ALA A 16 4.10 8.31 11.63
CA ALA A 16 4.56 9.70 11.82
C ALA A 16 4.89 9.96 13.28
N VAL A 17 6.17 10.22 13.52
CA VAL A 17 6.75 10.91 14.69
C VAL A 17 7.25 10.04 15.84
N LEU A 18 8.50 9.59 15.73
CA LEU A 18 9.41 9.56 16.86
C LEU A 18 10.02 10.97 17.03
N ALA A 19 9.35 11.83 17.78
CA ALA A 19 9.98 13.02 18.31
C ALA A 19 10.84 12.60 19.49
N LEU A 20 12.16 12.55 19.28
CA LEU A 20 13.14 12.37 20.33
C LEU A 20 13.11 13.58 21.28
N ALA A 21 12.63 13.36 22.48
CA ALA A 21 12.93 14.24 23.59
C ALA A 21 14.38 13.99 24.03
N ASN A 22 15.30 14.89 23.70
CA ASN A 22 16.65 14.93 24.24
C ASN A 22 16.58 15.35 25.72
N LEU A 23 16.75 14.41 26.62
CA LEU A 23 17.16 14.67 27.99
C LEU A 23 18.67 14.59 28.07
N ALA A 24 19.33 15.72 28.08
CA ALA A 24 20.73 15.84 28.40
C ALA A 24 20.94 15.51 29.87
N ALA A 25 21.58 14.39 30.17
CA ALA A 25 22.20 14.13 31.45
C ALA A 25 23.71 14.11 31.26
N CYS A 26 24.37 15.17 31.72
CA CYS A 26 25.82 15.26 31.86
C CYS A 26 26.30 14.35 33.00
N GLY A 27 27.28 13.46 32.71
CA GLY A 27 28.00 12.71 33.71
C GLY A 27 29.24 12.11 33.06
N GLY A 28 30.41 12.73 33.33
CA GLY A 28 31.69 12.42 32.73
C GLY A 28 32.32 11.10 33.22
N GLY A 29 33.17 10.55 32.38
CA GLY A 29 34.03 9.42 32.70
C GLY A 29 34.72 8.92 31.43
N GLY A 30 35.96 9.30 31.22
CA GLY A 30 36.75 8.90 30.07
C GLY A 30 37.07 7.41 30.06
N GLY A 31 37.11 6.82 28.87
CA GLY A 31 37.54 5.45 28.61
C GLY A 31 37.64 5.22 27.12
N SER A 32 38.85 5.15 26.64
CA SER A 32 39.24 4.89 25.26
C SER A 32 38.69 3.55 24.73
N GLY A 33 38.24 3.55 23.52
CA GLY A 33 38.37 2.51 22.53
C GLY A 33 37.83 1.12 22.88
N SER A 34 36.85 0.72 22.12
CA SER A 34 36.86 -0.62 21.51
C SER A 34 35.64 -0.72 20.58
N GLY A 35 35.89 -1.13 19.37
CA GLY A 35 34.84 -1.56 18.47
C GLY A 35 33.94 -2.55 19.21
N GLY A 36 32.65 -2.19 19.37
CA GLY A 36 31.67 -3.03 20.00
C GLY A 36 31.59 -4.34 19.23
N ALA A 37 32.15 -5.41 19.82
CA ALA A 37 31.79 -6.76 19.41
C ALA A 37 30.28 -6.86 19.52
N SER A 38 29.59 -7.01 18.38
CA SER A 38 28.17 -7.32 18.39
C SER A 38 28.00 -8.56 19.24
N ALA A 39 27.23 -8.45 20.31
CA ALA A 39 26.96 -9.57 21.18
C ALA A 39 26.46 -10.73 20.31
N ALA A 40 27.07 -11.91 20.46
CA ALA A 40 26.67 -13.10 19.73
C ALA A 40 25.17 -13.31 19.92
N TRP A 41 24.49 -13.67 18.83
CA TRP A 41 23.08 -14.02 18.88
C TRP A 41 22.81 -15.10 19.95
N VAL A 42 21.79 -14.88 20.73
CA VAL A 42 21.31 -15.85 21.71
C VAL A 42 19.82 -16.07 21.47
N LYS A 43 19.45 -17.32 21.22
CA LYS A 43 18.05 -17.69 20.95
C LYS A 43 17.14 -17.29 22.11
N GLY A 44 16.02 -16.63 21.79
CA GLY A 44 15.04 -16.19 22.78
C GLY A 44 15.40 -14.93 23.56
N VAL A 45 16.58 -14.35 23.32
CA VAL A 45 17.01 -13.09 23.94
C VAL A 45 16.93 -11.97 22.91
N PHE A 46 16.04 -11.00 23.14
CA PHE A 46 15.78 -9.88 22.22
C PHE A 46 16.20 -8.58 22.89
N ALA A 47 17.15 -7.89 22.29
CA ALA A 47 17.46 -6.52 22.68
C ALA A 47 16.34 -5.59 22.15
N PRO A 48 16.09 -4.42 22.77
CA PRO A 48 15.14 -3.45 22.23
C PRO A 48 15.47 -3.06 20.77
N SER A 49 14.47 -2.99 19.91
CA SER A 49 14.66 -2.59 18.50
C SER A 49 15.28 -1.21 18.36
N SER A 50 14.99 -0.30 19.30
CA SER A 50 15.59 1.04 19.38
C SER A 50 17.13 1.04 19.43
N ASN A 51 17.77 -0.04 19.90
CA ASN A 51 19.22 -0.16 19.91
C ASN A 51 19.82 -0.28 18.50
N PHE A 52 19.02 -0.65 17.52
CA PHE A 52 19.43 -0.87 16.14
C PHE A 52 18.76 0.11 15.17
N ALA A 53 17.89 0.99 15.67
CA ALA A 53 17.15 1.94 14.84
C ALA A 53 18.09 2.84 14.04
N ALA A 54 17.75 3.05 12.77
CA ALA A 54 18.48 3.85 11.80
C ALA A 54 19.91 3.39 11.49
N GLN A 55 20.37 2.24 11.98
CA GLN A 55 21.68 1.67 11.67
C GLN A 55 21.63 0.90 10.35
N CYS A 56 21.89 1.60 9.23
CA CYS A 56 21.76 1.06 7.89
C CYS A 56 23.10 0.60 7.31
N ALA A 57 23.09 -0.53 6.60
CA ALA A 57 24.26 -1.00 5.84
C ALA A 57 24.67 0.02 4.76
N THR A 58 23.68 0.68 4.17
CA THR A 58 23.85 1.79 3.23
C THR A 58 22.97 2.96 3.68
N PRO A 59 23.50 3.89 4.52
CA PRO A 59 22.75 5.03 4.99
C PRO A 59 22.31 5.96 3.86
N ARG A 60 21.06 6.43 3.91
CA ARG A 60 20.59 7.50 3.02
C ARG A 60 21.22 8.83 3.43
N VAL A 61 21.48 9.67 2.45
CA VAL A 61 22.05 10.99 2.66
C VAL A 61 21.12 12.07 2.11
N GLY A 62 21.19 13.27 2.67
CA GLY A 62 20.38 14.41 2.25
C GLY A 62 19.09 14.55 3.08
N VAL A 63 18.08 15.14 2.45
CA VAL A 63 16.80 15.48 3.09
C VAL A 63 15.74 14.49 2.64
N ASP A 64 15.02 13.96 3.59
CA ASP A 64 13.83 13.15 3.35
C ASP A 64 12.72 14.03 2.75
N PRO A 65 12.26 13.75 1.53
CA PRO A 65 11.25 14.55 0.86
C PRO A 65 9.89 14.54 1.56
N LEU A 66 9.61 13.53 2.39
CA LEU A 66 8.37 13.42 3.17
C LEU A 66 8.33 14.37 4.34
N THR A 67 9.43 14.46 5.06
CA THR A 67 9.48 15.19 6.33
C THR A 67 10.18 16.54 6.21
N GLY A 68 10.92 16.78 5.13
CA GLY A 68 11.77 17.94 4.94
C GLY A 68 12.98 18.00 5.90
N ARG A 69 13.29 16.88 6.56
CA ARG A 69 14.41 16.77 7.53
C ARG A 69 15.50 15.85 6.98
N SER A 70 16.73 16.01 7.47
CA SER A 70 17.80 15.07 7.15
C SER A 70 17.40 13.64 7.55
N PHE A 71 17.80 12.66 6.72
CA PHE A 71 17.60 11.26 7.09
C PHE A 71 18.31 10.96 8.42
N PRO A 72 17.68 10.20 9.32
CA PRO A 72 18.28 9.84 10.61
C PRO A 72 19.34 8.72 10.50
N ASP A 73 19.59 8.22 9.31
CA ASP A 73 20.39 7.03 9.06
C ASP A 73 21.84 7.22 9.50
N VAL A 74 22.37 6.25 10.21
CA VAL A 74 23.78 6.17 10.61
C VAL A 74 24.39 4.88 10.04
N GLN A 75 25.72 4.87 9.92
CA GLN A 75 26.43 3.69 9.43
C GLN A 75 26.21 2.51 10.38
N GLY A 76 25.65 1.46 9.87
CA GLY A 76 25.48 0.17 10.50
C GLY A 76 25.97 -0.96 9.58
N SER A 77 25.27 -2.08 9.63
CA SER A 77 25.56 -3.26 8.82
C SER A 77 24.25 -4.02 8.54
N THR A 78 24.29 -4.94 7.59
CA THR A 78 23.19 -5.90 7.36
C THR A 78 22.79 -6.63 8.65
N LEU A 79 23.78 -6.95 9.51
CA LEU A 79 23.48 -7.56 10.82
C LEU A 79 22.72 -6.58 11.74
N SER A 80 23.03 -5.29 11.73
CA SER A 80 22.28 -4.27 12.49
C SER A 80 20.84 -4.18 12.00
N GLU A 81 20.62 -4.17 10.68
CA GLU A 81 19.30 -4.17 10.06
C GLU A 81 18.50 -5.43 10.43
N ASN A 82 19.12 -6.61 10.35
CA ASN A 82 18.49 -7.87 10.70
C ASN A 82 18.16 -7.95 12.21
N ASN A 83 19.02 -7.44 13.08
CA ASN A 83 18.73 -7.33 14.52
C ASN A 83 17.57 -6.37 14.79
N PHE A 84 17.48 -5.25 14.06
CA PHE A 84 16.32 -4.38 14.13
C PHE A 84 15.05 -5.13 13.76
N LEU A 85 15.02 -5.79 12.61
CA LEU A 85 13.85 -6.55 12.13
C LEU A 85 13.44 -7.64 13.12
N ARG A 86 14.40 -8.41 13.64
CA ARG A 86 14.18 -9.47 14.63
C ARG A 86 13.53 -8.94 15.90
N SER A 87 14.10 -7.87 16.45
CA SER A 87 13.60 -7.26 17.68
C SER A 87 12.24 -6.64 17.47
N TRP A 88 12.07 -5.90 16.39
CA TRP A 88 10.83 -5.22 16.05
C TRP A 88 9.69 -6.21 15.77
N THR A 89 9.99 -7.33 15.10
CA THR A 89 9.01 -8.42 14.93
C THR A 89 8.59 -8.98 16.28
N ASN A 90 9.52 -9.25 17.18
CA ASN A 90 9.19 -9.72 18.53
C ASN A 90 8.38 -8.69 19.32
N GLU A 91 8.66 -7.40 19.16
CA GLU A 91 7.96 -6.33 19.86
C GLU A 91 6.53 -6.15 19.32
N LEU A 92 6.33 -6.06 18.00
CA LEU A 92 5.10 -5.52 17.40
C LEU A 92 4.27 -6.53 16.61
N TYR A 93 4.88 -7.56 16.04
CA TYR A 93 4.15 -8.47 15.15
C TYR A 93 3.05 -9.22 15.91
N LEU A 94 1.83 -9.24 15.35
CA LEU A 94 0.66 -9.80 16.02
C LEU A 94 0.87 -11.26 16.42
N TRP A 95 1.51 -12.03 15.57
CA TRP A 95 1.76 -13.46 15.80
C TRP A 95 3.24 -13.74 16.09
N TYR A 96 3.92 -12.85 16.83
CA TYR A 96 5.35 -12.96 17.13
C TYR A 96 5.73 -14.30 17.79
N SER A 97 4.84 -14.86 18.60
CA SER A 97 5.06 -16.14 19.28
C SER A 97 5.05 -17.37 18.33
N GLU A 98 4.56 -17.19 17.10
CA GLU A 98 4.55 -18.22 16.05
C GLU A 98 5.78 -18.12 15.13
N VAL A 99 6.60 -17.08 15.28
CA VAL A 99 7.79 -16.84 14.45
C VAL A 99 8.99 -17.54 15.06
N PRO A 100 9.68 -18.43 14.33
CA PRO A 100 10.92 -19.02 14.78
C PRO A 100 12.00 -17.96 15.00
N ASP A 101 12.68 -18.01 16.15
CA ASP A 101 13.82 -17.12 16.39
C ASP A 101 15.06 -17.67 15.67
N ILE A 102 15.41 -17.04 14.56
CA ILE A 102 16.48 -17.43 13.64
C ILE A 102 17.66 -16.46 13.84
N ASP A 103 18.89 -16.99 13.75
CA ASP A 103 20.11 -16.18 13.83
C ASP A 103 20.09 -15.10 12.71
N PRO A 104 20.18 -13.81 13.06
CA PRO A 104 20.18 -12.72 12.07
C PRO A 104 21.44 -12.68 11.20
N ALA A 105 22.50 -13.39 11.56
CA ALA A 105 23.74 -13.40 10.80
C ALA A 105 23.61 -14.20 9.48
N GLY A 106 24.36 -13.79 8.46
CA GLY A 106 24.47 -14.53 7.19
C GLY A 106 23.27 -14.40 6.24
N HIS A 107 22.29 -13.57 6.54
CA HIS A 107 21.13 -13.32 5.68
C HIS A 107 21.19 -11.91 5.07
N ALA A 108 20.79 -11.77 3.81
CA ALA A 108 20.44 -10.47 3.27
C ALA A 108 19.19 -9.94 3.96
N THR A 109 19.06 -8.61 4.13
CA THR A 109 17.98 -8.00 4.93
C THR A 109 16.58 -8.37 4.43
N ALA A 110 16.36 -8.36 3.11
CA ALA A 110 15.08 -8.74 2.52
C ALA A 110 14.75 -10.23 2.71
N ASP A 111 15.76 -11.10 2.62
CA ASP A 111 15.58 -12.55 2.83
C ASP A 111 15.27 -12.85 4.29
N TYR A 112 15.98 -12.18 5.22
CA TYR A 112 15.73 -12.32 6.64
C TYR A 112 14.33 -11.85 7.02
N PHE A 113 13.88 -10.71 6.50
CA PHE A 113 12.51 -10.22 6.69
C PHE A 113 11.48 -11.28 6.32
N ASN A 114 11.66 -11.99 5.21
CA ASN A 114 10.73 -13.03 4.75
C ASN A 114 10.65 -14.24 5.69
N LEU A 115 11.64 -14.46 6.57
CA LEU A 115 11.63 -15.50 7.60
C LEU A 115 10.85 -15.08 8.86
N LEU A 116 10.62 -13.79 9.05
CA LEU A 116 10.03 -13.21 10.27
C LEU A 116 8.49 -13.13 10.22
N LYS A 117 7.84 -14.16 9.68
CA LYS A 117 6.38 -14.26 9.64
C LYS A 117 5.88 -15.62 10.08
N THR A 118 4.62 -15.67 10.52
CA THR A 118 3.96 -16.94 10.81
C THR A 118 3.75 -17.77 9.55
N SER A 119 3.98 -19.07 9.64
CA SER A 119 3.62 -20.05 8.62
C SER A 119 2.27 -20.74 8.89
N VAL A 120 1.60 -20.37 9.97
CA VAL A 120 0.33 -20.96 10.38
C VAL A 120 -0.78 -20.59 9.38
N LEU A 121 -1.64 -21.55 9.11
CA LEU A 121 -2.82 -21.37 8.25
C LEU A 121 -4.06 -21.02 9.08
N THR A 122 -4.99 -20.32 8.47
CA THR A 122 -6.33 -20.11 9.01
C THR A 122 -7.13 -21.42 8.97
N PRO A 123 -8.27 -21.54 9.68
CA PRO A 123 -9.14 -22.71 9.57
C PRO A 123 -9.62 -23.02 8.15
N SER A 124 -9.66 -22.01 7.27
CA SER A 124 -9.99 -22.19 5.83
C SER A 124 -8.82 -22.64 4.96
N GLY A 125 -7.62 -22.89 5.55
CA GLY A 125 -6.42 -23.32 4.82
C GLY A 125 -5.66 -22.19 4.14
N SER A 126 -6.03 -20.94 4.31
CA SER A 126 -5.29 -19.80 3.77
C SER A 126 -4.14 -19.39 4.71
N PRO A 127 -3.02 -18.81 4.19
CA PRO A 127 -2.01 -18.24 5.06
C PRO A 127 -2.60 -17.21 6.02
N LYS A 128 -2.22 -17.27 7.28
CA LYS A 128 -2.65 -16.35 8.33
C LYS A 128 -2.15 -14.95 8.05
N ASP A 129 -0.86 -14.83 7.69
CA ASP A 129 -0.25 -13.58 7.22
C ASP A 129 -0.15 -13.59 5.68
N ARG A 130 -0.85 -12.65 5.06
CA ARG A 130 -0.87 -12.44 3.60
C ARG A 130 -0.26 -11.10 3.18
N PHE A 131 0.19 -10.29 4.15
CA PHE A 131 0.59 -8.90 3.94
C PHE A 131 2.05 -8.63 4.33
N HIS A 132 2.84 -9.67 4.57
CA HIS A 132 4.24 -9.58 4.93
C HIS A 132 5.11 -9.42 3.67
N PHE A 133 5.43 -8.19 3.31
CA PHE A 133 6.26 -7.86 2.16
C PHE A 133 6.98 -6.51 2.35
N THR A 134 7.95 -6.22 1.50
CA THR A 134 8.71 -4.98 1.51
C THR A 134 8.56 -4.23 0.19
N TYR A 135 8.75 -2.91 0.25
CA TYR A 135 8.91 -2.04 -0.92
C TYR A 135 10.26 -1.33 -0.87
N PRO A 136 10.89 -1.04 -2.03
CA PRO A 136 11.93 -0.02 -2.08
C PRO A 136 11.38 1.30 -1.56
N THR A 137 12.14 1.96 -0.67
CA THR A 137 11.65 3.17 0.02
C THR A 137 11.19 4.26 -0.95
N GLY A 138 11.97 4.56 -2.01
CA GLY A 138 11.59 5.57 -2.98
C GLY A 138 10.29 5.25 -3.73
N VAL A 139 10.02 3.96 -4.02
CA VAL A 139 8.74 3.53 -4.60
C VAL A 139 7.61 3.75 -3.61
N TRP A 140 7.83 3.42 -2.34
CA TRP A 140 6.85 3.64 -1.28
C TRP A 140 6.53 5.12 -1.08
N GLU A 141 7.54 5.96 -1.04
CA GLU A 141 7.39 7.40 -0.91
C GLU A 141 6.55 7.99 -2.05
N GLN A 142 6.81 7.61 -3.29
CA GLN A 142 5.99 8.01 -4.44
C GLN A 142 4.53 7.56 -4.32
N LEU A 143 4.31 6.32 -3.89
CA LEU A 143 2.96 5.76 -3.73
C LEU A 143 2.18 6.45 -2.60
N SER A 144 2.87 6.89 -1.55
CA SER A 144 2.23 7.45 -0.36
C SER A 144 1.97 8.96 -0.44
N GLN A 145 2.65 9.69 -1.33
CA GLN A 145 2.63 11.15 -1.35
C GLN A 145 1.69 11.78 -2.37
N SER A 146 1.38 11.10 -3.46
CA SER A 146 0.60 11.72 -4.52
C SER A 146 -0.38 10.75 -5.17
N ASP A 147 -1.57 11.27 -5.46
CA ASP A 147 -2.52 10.63 -6.37
C ASP A 147 -2.01 10.68 -7.83
N VAL A 148 -0.79 11.18 -8.05
CA VAL A 148 -0.15 11.36 -9.36
C VAL A 148 1.01 10.41 -9.52
N GLN A 149 0.99 9.60 -10.58
CA GLN A 149 2.05 8.65 -10.90
C GLN A 149 2.44 8.74 -12.37
N ALA A 150 3.75 8.55 -12.66
CA ALA A 150 4.18 8.31 -14.02
C ALA A 150 3.59 6.99 -14.52
N GLY A 151 2.92 7.01 -15.66
CA GLY A 151 2.27 5.83 -16.21
C GLY A 151 1.46 6.12 -17.47
N TYR A 152 0.73 5.12 -17.91
CA TYR A 152 -0.14 5.24 -19.09
C TYR A 152 -1.61 5.45 -18.71
N GLY A 153 -1.95 5.40 -17.42
CA GLY A 153 -3.31 5.49 -16.92
C GLY A 153 -4.10 4.21 -17.11
N LEU A 154 -3.45 3.08 -16.95
CA LEU A 154 -4.11 1.77 -16.92
C LEU A 154 -3.56 0.93 -15.75
N GLU A 155 -4.38 0.03 -15.28
CA GLU A 155 -4.01 -0.96 -14.28
C GLU A 155 -3.92 -2.34 -14.91
N TRP A 156 -2.81 -3.03 -14.64
CA TRP A 156 -2.56 -4.39 -15.13
C TRP A 156 -3.05 -5.45 -14.16
N ALA A 157 -3.89 -6.37 -14.62
CA ALA A 157 -4.27 -7.56 -13.90
C ALA A 157 -3.41 -8.75 -14.35
N LEU A 158 -2.66 -9.31 -13.42
CA LEU A 158 -1.85 -10.49 -13.65
C LEU A 158 -2.71 -11.74 -13.39
N ILE A 159 -3.29 -12.28 -14.44
CA ILE A 159 -4.18 -13.46 -14.38
C ILE A 159 -3.39 -14.74 -14.13
N ALA A 160 -2.20 -14.85 -14.74
CA ALA A 160 -1.23 -15.92 -14.48
C ALA A 160 0.14 -15.30 -14.25
N ALA A 161 0.71 -15.51 -13.06
CA ALA A 161 1.98 -14.91 -12.65
C ALA A 161 3.20 -15.71 -13.13
N ALA A 162 3.08 -17.02 -13.20
CA ALA A 162 4.13 -17.90 -13.72
C ALA A 162 3.96 -18.13 -15.23
N PRO A 163 5.06 -18.37 -15.97
CA PRO A 163 4.96 -18.76 -17.38
C PRO A 163 4.12 -20.03 -17.59
N PRO A 164 3.25 -20.06 -18.61
CA PRO A 164 2.93 -18.97 -19.52
C PRO A 164 2.11 -17.86 -18.81
N ARG A 165 2.66 -16.64 -18.72
CA ARG A 165 1.98 -15.53 -18.05
C ARG A 165 0.80 -15.04 -18.87
N LYS A 166 -0.18 -14.50 -18.16
CA LYS A 166 -1.32 -13.82 -18.79
C LYS A 166 -1.59 -12.50 -18.06
N VAL A 167 -1.52 -11.41 -18.81
CA VAL A 167 -1.75 -10.04 -18.30
C VAL A 167 -2.90 -9.42 -19.07
N MET A 168 -3.79 -8.75 -18.36
CA MET A 168 -4.94 -8.05 -18.93
C MET A 168 -5.07 -6.66 -18.31
N VAL A 169 -5.77 -5.77 -18.98
CA VAL A 169 -6.14 -4.46 -18.43
C VAL A 169 -7.33 -4.64 -17.50
N ALA A 170 -7.16 -4.25 -16.24
CA ALA A 170 -8.20 -4.27 -15.21
C ALA A 170 -9.17 -3.09 -15.37
N PHE A 171 -8.62 -1.89 -15.52
CA PHE A 171 -9.35 -0.65 -15.81
C PHE A 171 -8.39 0.40 -16.38
N THR A 172 -8.95 1.52 -16.86
CA THR A 172 -8.17 2.67 -17.35
C THR A 172 -8.64 3.93 -16.64
N GLN A 173 -7.72 4.87 -16.43
CA GLN A 173 -8.02 6.20 -15.90
C GLN A 173 -8.54 7.12 -17.01
N PRO A 174 -9.56 7.92 -16.78
CA PRO A 174 -10.09 8.86 -17.78
C PRO A 174 -9.04 9.88 -18.22
N GLY A 175 -9.06 10.25 -19.51
CA GLY A 175 -8.21 11.30 -20.04
C GLY A 175 -6.71 10.99 -20.09
N THR A 176 -6.34 9.74 -20.17
CA THR A 176 -4.95 9.28 -20.11
C THR A 176 -4.44 8.72 -21.44
N PRO A 177 -3.13 8.48 -21.60
CA PRO A 177 -2.58 7.87 -22.81
C PRO A 177 -3.26 6.54 -23.20
N ALA A 178 -3.62 5.72 -22.21
CA ALA A 178 -4.30 4.44 -22.48
C ALA A 178 -5.71 4.64 -23.07
N THR A 179 -6.50 5.56 -22.51
CA THR A 179 -7.84 5.86 -23.03
C THR A 179 -7.78 6.55 -24.40
N ALA A 180 -6.80 7.41 -24.63
CA ALA A 180 -6.55 8.03 -25.94
C ALA A 180 -6.18 6.98 -27.01
N ALA A 181 -5.53 5.89 -26.63
CA ALA A 181 -5.19 4.77 -27.50
C ALA A 181 -6.32 3.71 -27.60
N ASN A 182 -7.51 4.00 -27.06
CA ASN A 182 -8.65 3.07 -27.02
C ASN A 182 -8.32 1.73 -26.36
N ILE A 183 -7.45 1.73 -25.35
CA ILE A 183 -7.24 0.58 -24.50
C ILE A 183 -8.36 0.56 -23.45
N ALA A 184 -9.03 -0.57 -23.32
CA ALA A 184 -10.15 -0.74 -22.43
C ALA A 184 -9.94 -1.91 -21.48
N ARG A 185 -10.78 -2.00 -20.46
CA ARG A 185 -10.83 -3.15 -19.57
C ARG A 185 -11.01 -4.45 -20.36
N GLY A 186 -10.24 -5.48 -20.00
CA GLY A 186 -10.27 -6.79 -20.64
C GLY A 186 -9.35 -6.90 -21.86
N THR A 187 -8.70 -5.83 -22.31
CA THR A 187 -7.65 -5.90 -23.33
C THR A 187 -6.51 -6.76 -22.79
N GLN A 188 -6.11 -7.80 -23.53
CA GLN A 188 -4.99 -8.68 -23.19
C GLN A 188 -3.69 -8.10 -23.71
N LEU A 189 -2.64 -8.12 -22.89
CA LEU A 189 -1.29 -7.75 -23.28
C LEU A 189 -0.58 -9.01 -23.83
N LEU A 190 0.00 -8.91 -25.00
CA LEU A 190 0.73 -9.98 -25.68
C LEU A 190 2.24 -9.79 -25.68
N SER A 191 2.71 -8.58 -25.98
CA SER A 191 4.14 -8.26 -25.90
C SER A 191 4.36 -6.79 -25.46
N VAL A 192 5.55 -6.52 -24.93
CA VAL A 192 6.05 -5.19 -24.56
C VAL A 192 7.41 -5.02 -25.20
N ASP A 193 7.59 -4.02 -26.05
CA ASP A 193 8.81 -3.75 -26.82
C ASP A 193 9.36 -5.00 -27.55
N GLY A 194 8.44 -5.80 -28.06
CA GLY A 194 8.75 -7.06 -28.74
C GLY A 194 9.06 -8.23 -27.80
N VAL A 195 9.03 -8.04 -26.48
CA VAL A 195 9.22 -9.11 -25.50
C VAL A 195 7.87 -9.78 -25.21
N ASP A 196 7.77 -11.09 -25.47
CA ASP A 196 6.57 -11.91 -25.27
C ASP A 196 6.17 -11.95 -23.79
N VAL A 197 4.92 -11.68 -23.47
CA VAL A 197 4.41 -11.65 -22.10
C VAL A 197 4.41 -13.02 -21.46
N ALA A 198 4.05 -14.06 -22.23
CA ALA A 198 3.87 -15.39 -21.68
C ALA A 198 5.19 -15.98 -21.16
N SER A 199 6.30 -15.78 -21.88
CA SER A 199 7.58 -16.45 -21.64
C SER A 199 8.76 -15.50 -21.42
N GLY A 200 8.64 -14.23 -21.76
CA GLY A 200 9.73 -13.26 -21.76
C GLY A 200 10.29 -12.92 -20.39
N SER A 201 11.36 -12.15 -20.37
CA SER A 201 12.01 -11.67 -19.15
C SER A 201 11.05 -10.75 -18.34
N ALA A 202 10.81 -11.09 -17.08
CA ALA A 202 9.99 -10.26 -16.19
C ALA A 202 10.58 -8.85 -15.99
N ALA A 203 11.91 -8.73 -15.97
CA ALA A 203 12.58 -7.43 -15.83
C ALA A 203 12.32 -6.53 -17.05
N ALA A 204 12.45 -7.11 -18.28
CA ALA A 204 12.17 -6.36 -19.51
C ALA A 204 10.69 -5.97 -19.63
N LEU A 205 9.77 -6.88 -19.31
CA LEU A 205 8.34 -6.58 -19.29
C LEU A 205 7.99 -5.47 -18.29
N ASN A 206 8.53 -5.56 -17.08
CA ASN A 206 8.27 -4.55 -16.04
C ASN A 206 8.82 -3.18 -16.42
N ALA A 207 9.95 -3.08 -17.09
CA ALA A 207 10.51 -1.80 -17.53
C ALA A 207 9.55 -1.06 -18.47
N GLY A 208 8.90 -1.74 -19.40
CA GLY A 208 7.92 -1.11 -20.28
C GLY A 208 6.52 -0.96 -19.67
N MET A 209 6.08 -1.91 -18.85
CA MET A 209 4.76 -1.84 -18.20
C MET A 209 4.67 -0.75 -17.12
N PHE A 210 5.77 -0.46 -16.44
CA PHE A 210 5.85 0.44 -15.30
C PHE A 210 6.98 1.47 -15.50
N PRO A 211 6.74 2.51 -16.33
CA PRO A 211 7.76 3.53 -16.61
C PRO A 211 8.17 4.25 -15.32
N ALA A 212 9.45 4.57 -15.20
CA ALA A 212 9.99 5.25 -14.03
C ALA A 212 9.66 6.75 -14.02
N SER A 213 9.46 7.33 -15.21
CA SER A 213 9.20 8.77 -15.39
C SER A 213 8.19 9.04 -16.49
N ALA A 214 7.60 10.23 -16.47
CA ALA A 214 6.77 10.70 -17.56
C ALA A 214 7.62 10.97 -18.83
N GLY A 215 7.07 10.68 -20.00
CA GLY A 215 7.72 10.88 -21.29
C GLY A 215 8.34 9.64 -21.90
N GLU A 216 8.48 8.54 -21.16
CA GLU A 216 8.98 7.27 -21.69
C GLU A 216 8.01 6.70 -22.73
N ARG A 217 8.56 6.07 -23.77
CA ARG A 217 7.77 5.50 -24.87
C ARG A 217 8.02 4.01 -24.96
N HIS A 218 6.93 3.24 -24.94
CA HIS A 218 6.97 1.80 -25.10
C HIS A 218 5.91 1.31 -26.06
N SER A 219 6.20 0.22 -26.76
CA SER A 219 5.33 -0.42 -27.74
C SER A 219 4.65 -1.64 -27.12
N PHE A 220 3.35 -1.75 -27.29
CA PHE A 220 2.52 -2.81 -26.73
C PHE A 220 1.77 -3.50 -27.85
N GLU A 221 1.90 -4.82 -27.96
CA GLU A 221 0.98 -5.63 -28.77
C GLU A 221 -0.16 -6.09 -27.86
N VAL A 222 -1.38 -5.75 -28.25
CA VAL A 222 -2.58 -5.99 -27.44
C VAL A 222 -3.67 -6.67 -28.27
N LEU A 223 -4.50 -7.46 -27.59
CA LEU A 223 -5.70 -8.06 -28.15
C LEU A 223 -6.91 -7.51 -27.39
N ASP A 224 -7.72 -6.72 -28.08
CA ASP A 224 -8.92 -6.14 -27.50
C ASP A 224 -10.03 -7.18 -27.29
N PRO A 225 -10.95 -6.99 -26.34
CA PRO A 225 -12.08 -7.89 -26.12
C PRO A 225 -12.91 -8.09 -27.39
N GLY A 226 -13.08 -9.33 -27.81
CA GLY A 226 -13.87 -9.68 -29.00
C GLY A 226 -13.13 -9.46 -30.32
N ALA A 227 -11.91 -8.95 -30.34
CA ALA A 227 -11.12 -8.83 -31.56
C ALA A 227 -10.54 -10.19 -31.97
N SER A 228 -10.46 -10.42 -33.31
CA SER A 228 -9.87 -11.63 -33.89
C SER A 228 -8.38 -11.50 -34.19
N ALA A 229 -7.81 -10.29 -34.13
CA ALA A 229 -6.41 -10.03 -34.40
C ALA A 229 -5.85 -9.00 -33.40
N PRO A 230 -4.58 -9.13 -33.02
CA PRO A 230 -3.90 -8.16 -32.20
C PRO A 230 -3.63 -6.87 -32.94
N ARG A 231 -3.40 -5.79 -32.20
CA ARG A 231 -2.89 -4.50 -32.71
C ARG A 231 -1.72 -4.02 -31.88
N THR A 232 -0.85 -3.25 -32.52
CA THR A 232 0.26 -2.58 -31.86
C THR A 232 -0.12 -1.15 -31.49
N VAL A 233 0.15 -0.75 -30.27
CA VAL A 233 0.00 0.63 -29.80
C VAL A 233 1.32 1.11 -29.18
N THR A 234 1.69 2.35 -29.47
CA THR A 234 2.79 3.00 -28.76
C THR A 234 2.21 3.99 -27.77
N LEU A 235 2.53 3.79 -26.48
CA LEU A 235 2.12 4.70 -25.42
C LEU A 235 3.31 5.53 -24.95
N GLN A 236 3.06 6.79 -24.70
CA GLN A 236 3.98 7.67 -23.99
C GLN A 236 3.45 7.84 -22.56
N SER A 237 4.29 7.56 -21.56
CA SER A 237 3.92 7.76 -20.17
C SER A 237 3.71 9.25 -19.86
N ALA A 238 2.79 9.52 -18.95
CA ALA A 238 2.46 10.87 -18.48
C ALA A 238 2.33 10.84 -16.95
N ASN A 239 2.28 12.01 -16.33
CA ASN A 239 1.82 12.12 -14.97
C ASN A 239 0.31 11.89 -14.94
N VAL A 240 -0.11 10.78 -14.37
CA VAL A 240 -1.51 10.36 -14.29
C VAL A 240 -2.02 10.61 -12.89
N THR A 241 -3.07 11.42 -12.77
CA THR A 241 -3.80 11.56 -11.50
C THR A 241 -4.81 10.44 -11.38
N SER A 242 -4.85 9.78 -10.23
CA SER A 242 -5.85 8.74 -9.94
C SER A 242 -7.25 9.35 -9.89
N THR A 243 -8.21 8.64 -10.46
CA THR A 243 -9.64 8.90 -10.31
C THR A 243 -10.22 7.69 -9.56
N PRO A 244 -10.29 7.74 -8.23
CA PRO A 244 -10.62 6.57 -7.43
C PRO A 244 -12.07 6.10 -7.59
N VAL A 245 -13.01 7.00 -7.91
CA VAL A 245 -14.43 6.67 -8.10
C VAL A 245 -14.81 6.85 -9.57
N GLN A 246 -15.23 5.77 -10.21
CA GLN A 246 -15.50 5.75 -11.64
C GLN A 246 -16.83 5.07 -11.96
N ASP A 247 -17.29 5.21 -13.20
CA ASP A 247 -18.45 4.49 -13.75
C ASP A 247 -19.74 4.64 -12.93
N VAL A 248 -19.94 5.79 -12.27
CA VAL A 248 -21.14 6.05 -11.47
C VAL A 248 -22.35 6.16 -12.42
N LYS A 249 -23.26 5.20 -12.34
CA LYS A 249 -24.43 5.12 -13.24
C LYS A 249 -25.59 4.37 -12.59
N THR A 250 -26.77 4.61 -13.16
CA THR A 250 -27.98 3.85 -12.86
C THR A 250 -28.20 2.80 -13.93
N VAL A 251 -28.46 1.57 -13.52
CA VAL A 251 -28.76 0.43 -14.38
C VAL A 251 -30.21 0.04 -14.17
N ALA A 252 -31.01 0.05 -15.23
CA ALA A 252 -32.37 -0.45 -15.18
C ALA A 252 -32.37 -1.99 -15.12
N THR A 253 -33.07 -2.55 -14.14
CA THR A 253 -33.23 -4.00 -13.98
C THR A 253 -34.69 -4.35 -13.87
N ALA A 254 -35.02 -5.65 -13.94
CA ALA A 254 -36.39 -6.10 -13.78
C ALA A 254 -36.97 -5.79 -12.39
N SER A 255 -36.12 -5.63 -11.37
CA SER A 255 -36.49 -5.29 -9.99
C SER A 255 -36.47 -3.80 -9.68
N GLY A 256 -36.13 -2.96 -10.65
CA GLY A 256 -36.02 -1.51 -10.48
C GLY A 256 -34.65 -0.94 -10.88
N ALA A 257 -34.42 0.29 -10.53
CA ALA A 257 -33.16 1.00 -10.81
C ALA A 257 -32.09 0.63 -9.76
N VAL A 258 -30.96 0.15 -10.22
CA VAL A 258 -29.79 -0.21 -9.39
C VAL A 258 -28.67 0.77 -9.68
N GLY A 259 -28.06 1.33 -8.64
CA GLY A 259 -26.84 2.11 -8.75
C GLY A 259 -25.62 1.21 -9.02
N TYR A 260 -24.68 1.69 -9.81
CA TYR A 260 -23.38 1.07 -9.99
C TYR A 260 -22.29 2.12 -9.75
N MET A 261 -21.25 1.72 -9.04
CA MET A 261 -20.08 2.55 -8.78
C MET A 261 -18.83 1.68 -8.69
N LEU A 262 -17.80 2.02 -9.46
CA LEU A 262 -16.47 1.42 -9.34
C LEU A 262 -15.65 2.27 -8.36
N PHE A 263 -15.08 1.65 -7.32
CA PHE A 263 -14.26 2.30 -6.32
C PHE A 263 -12.91 1.59 -6.21
N ASN A 264 -11.86 2.22 -6.73
CA ASN A 264 -10.56 1.61 -6.94
C ASN A 264 -9.55 1.90 -5.82
N ASP A 265 -9.71 3.02 -5.07
CA ASP A 265 -8.66 3.48 -4.16
C ASP A 265 -9.22 4.34 -3.03
N GLN A 266 -8.72 4.15 -1.81
CA GLN A 266 -9.13 4.91 -0.62
C GLN A 266 -8.15 6.06 -0.35
N VAL A 267 -7.85 6.86 -1.37
CA VAL A 267 -6.99 8.04 -1.29
C VAL A 267 -7.77 9.28 -0.89
N ALA A 268 -7.07 10.36 -0.53
CA ALA A 268 -7.69 11.57 0.00
C ALA A 268 -8.75 12.19 -0.96
N SER A 269 -8.50 12.17 -2.28
CA SER A 269 -9.44 12.66 -3.29
C SER A 269 -10.75 11.87 -3.36
N ALA A 270 -10.72 10.59 -2.96
CA ALA A 270 -11.89 9.71 -3.00
C ALA A 270 -13.05 10.20 -2.12
N GLU A 271 -12.78 10.90 -1.01
CA GLU A 271 -13.82 11.37 -0.10
C GLU A 271 -14.87 12.22 -0.82
N SER A 272 -14.44 13.28 -1.50
CA SER A 272 -15.36 14.17 -2.24
C SER A 272 -16.03 13.46 -3.41
N GLU A 273 -15.32 12.58 -4.10
CA GLU A 273 -15.85 11.81 -5.24
C GLU A 273 -16.94 10.82 -4.78
N LEU A 274 -16.74 10.12 -3.66
CA LEU A 274 -17.73 9.21 -3.05
C LEU A 274 -18.98 9.97 -2.63
N ILE A 275 -18.82 11.11 -1.95
CA ILE A 275 -19.94 11.97 -1.55
C ILE A 275 -20.76 12.40 -2.78
N ALA A 276 -20.09 12.83 -3.85
CA ALA A 276 -20.74 13.22 -5.10
C ALA A 276 -21.47 12.04 -5.76
N ALA A 277 -20.83 10.88 -5.84
CA ALA A 277 -21.39 9.66 -6.42
C ALA A 277 -22.64 9.19 -5.68
N ILE A 278 -22.59 9.11 -4.35
CA ILE A 278 -23.74 8.71 -3.52
C ILE A 278 -24.89 9.74 -3.65
N LYS A 279 -24.60 11.05 -3.69
CA LYS A 279 -25.62 12.08 -3.95
C LYS A 279 -26.27 11.90 -5.32
N GLN A 280 -25.48 11.63 -6.36
CA GLN A 280 -25.99 11.37 -7.72
C GLN A 280 -26.93 10.16 -7.74
N LEU A 281 -26.52 9.02 -7.18
CA LEU A 281 -27.31 7.80 -7.14
C LEU A 281 -28.58 7.96 -6.31
N LYS A 282 -28.47 8.63 -5.16
CA LYS A 282 -29.66 8.97 -4.33
C LYS A 282 -30.66 9.85 -5.08
N SER A 283 -30.17 10.86 -5.80
CA SER A 283 -31.04 11.72 -6.60
C SER A 283 -31.72 11.01 -7.77
N ALA A 284 -31.12 9.93 -8.27
CA ALA A 284 -31.71 9.04 -9.28
C ALA A 284 -32.73 8.03 -8.68
N GLY A 285 -32.98 8.08 -7.37
CA GLY A 285 -33.97 7.25 -6.69
C GLY A 285 -33.60 5.76 -6.62
N VAL A 286 -32.31 5.41 -6.69
CA VAL A 286 -31.89 4.01 -6.57
C VAL A 286 -32.02 3.54 -5.11
N SER A 287 -32.46 2.30 -4.93
CA SER A 287 -32.59 1.63 -3.63
C SER A 287 -31.53 0.56 -3.40
N ASP A 288 -30.92 0.07 -4.48
CA ASP A 288 -29.87 -0.94 -4.46
C ASP A 288 -28.59 -0.41 -5.09
N LEU A 289 -27.43 -0.90 -4.62
CA LEU A 289 -26.11 -0.50 -5.10
C LEU A 289 -25.23 -1.71 -5.39
N VAL A 290 -24.65 -1.73 -6.58
CA VAL A 290 -23.48 -2.55 -6.89
C VAL A 290 -22.23 -1.68 -6.65
N LEU A 291 -21.58 -1.90 -5.54
CA LEU A 291 -20.26 -1.33 -5.24
C LEU A 291 -19.18 -2.27 -5.77
N ASP A 292 -18.49 -1.87 -6.83
CA ASP A 292 -17.41 -2.66 -7.42
C ASP A 292 -16.07 -2.25 -6.79
N ILE A 293 -15.55 -3.08 -5.91
CA ILE A 293 -14.27 -2.91 -5.21
C ILE A 293 -13.22 -3.94 -5.62
N ARG A 294 -13.40 -4.61 -6.77
CA ARG A 294 -12.51 -5.70 -7.21
C ARG A 294 -11.05 -5.28 -7.36
N TYR A 295 -10.80 -4.03 -7.63
CA TYR A 295 -9.46 -3.46 -7.81
C TYR A 295 -9.07 -2.52 -6.67
N ASN A 296 -9.91 -2.39 -5.64
CA ASN A 296 -9.62 -1.55 -4.49
C ASN A 296 -8.53 -2.21 -3.64
N GLY A 297 -7.41 -1.54 -3.51
CA GLY A 297 -6.27 -1.99 -2.73
C GLY A 297 -6.30 -1.55 -1.27
N GLY A 298 -7.30 -0.80 -0.85
CA GLY A 298 -7.38 -0.20 0.47
C GLY A 298 -7.02 1.28 0.49
N GLY A 299 -6.62 1.80 1.65
CA GLY A 299 -6.26 3.18 1.86
C GLY A 299 -6.70 3.71 3.20
N TYR A 300 -7.20 4.94 3.26
CA TYR A 300 -7.69 5.52 4.49
C TYR A 300 -8.92 4.78 5.00
N LEU A 301 -8.82 4.19 6.20
CA LEU A 301 -9.93 3.50 6.86
C LEU A 301 -11.11 4.42 7.15
N ASP A 302 -10.84 5.69 7.40
CA ASP A 302 -11.91 6.67 7.64
C ASP A 302 -12.78 6.87 6.39
N ILE A 303 -12.18 6.88 5.19
CA ILE A 303 -12.93 6.96 3.92
C ILE A 303 -13.80 5.69 3.72
N ALA A 304 -13.26 4.52 4.07
CA ALA A 304 -14.05 3.28 4.05
C ALA A 304 -15.22 3.34 5.05
N SER A 305 -14.98 3.92 6.23
CA SER A 305 -16.00 4.10 7.27
C SER A 305 -17.10 5.07 6.83
N GLU A 306 -16.74 6.20 6.19
CA GLU A 306 -17.69 7.15 5.61
C GLU A 306 -18.55 6.50 4.53
N LEU A 307 -17.92 5.76 3.60
CA LEU A 307 -18.65 5.04 2.56
C LEU A 307 -19.62 4.02 3.16
N ALA A 308 -19.16 3.26 4.14
CA ALA A 308 -20.01 2.28 4.83
C ALA A 308 -21.20 2.94 5.53
N TYR A 309 -21.00 4.12 6.15
CA TYR A 309 -22.08 4.94 6.70
C TYR A 309 -23.05 5.43 5.62
N MET A 310 -22.52 5.98 4.51
CA MET A 310 -23.35 6.48 3.40
C MET A 310 -24.25 5.39 2.79
N ILE A 311 -23.78 4.14 2.77
CA ILE A 311 -24.53 2.98 2.26
C ILE A 311 -25.54 2.47 3.29
N ALA A 312 -25.11 2.24 4.52
CA ALA A 312 -25.92 1.55 5.54
C ALA A 312 -26.87 2.50 6.28
N GLY A 313 -26.53 3.78 6.38
CA GLY A 313 -27.28 4.82 7.06
C GLY A 313 -27.21 4.76 8.58
N ALA A 314 -27.70 5.81 9.23
CA ALA A 314 -27.61 6.03 10.67
C ALA A 314 -28.26 4.89 11.49
N ALA A 315 -29.39 4.36 11.06
CA ALA A 315 -30.11 3.29 11.78
C ALA A 315 -29.26 2.01 11.97
N GLN A 316 -28.35 1.75 11.04
CA GLN A 316 -27.50 0.55 11.06
C GLN A 316 -26.12 0.78 11.67
N THR A 317 -25.68 2.02 11.80
CA THR A 317 -24.28 2.39 12.14
C THR A 317 -24.11 3.12 13.45
N THR A 318 -25.15 3.84 13.93
CA THR A 318 -25.08 4.63 15.17
C THR A 318 -24.67 3.76 16.37
N GLY A 319 -23.61 4.20 17.07
CA GLY A 319 -23.07 3.50 18.24
C GLY A 319 -22.34 2.20 17.95
N ARG A 320 -22.14 1.86 16.68
CA ARG A 320 -21.38 0.65 16.29
C ARG A 320 -19.93 0.98 15.96
N VAL A 321 -19.09 -0.04 16.10
CA VAL A 321 -17.68 0.00 15.75
C VAL A 321 -17.52 -0.42 14.29
N PHE A 322 -16.85 0.40 13.49
CA PHE A 322 -16.48 0.08 12.12
C PHE A 322 -15.25 -0.82 12.10
N ASP A 323 -14.18 -0.42 12.79
CA ASP A 323 -12.90 -1.11 12.81
C ASP A 323 -12.25 -1.07 14.20
N ARG A 324 -11.39 -2.06 14.44
CA ARG A 324 -10.57 -2.12 15.65
C ARG A 324 -9.16 -2.56 15.31
N ILE A 325 -8.20 -1.66 15.50
CA ILE A 325 -6.78 -2.00 15.39
C ILE A 325 -6.38 -2.87 16.60
N GLN A 326 -5.68 -3.95 16.33
CA GLN A 326 -5.17 -4.86 17.34
C GLN A 326 -3.67 -5.08 17.13
N PHE A 327 -2.91 -4.94 18.20
CA PHE A 327 -1.51 -5.38 18.28
C PHE A 327 -1.42 -6.73 19.02
N ASN A 328 -0.22 -7.18 19.29
CA ASN A 328 0.01 -8.39 20.09
C ASN A 328 -0.33 -8.16 21.58
N ASP A 329 -0.20 -9.19 22.39
CA ASP A 329 -0.54 -9.18 23.82
C ASP A 329 0.31 -8.22 24.67
N LYS A 330 1.47 -7.77 24.16
CA LYS A 330 2.33 -6.76 24.80
C LYS A 330 1.72 -5.35 24.73
N TYR A 331 0.79 -5.12 23.79
CA TYR A 331 0.20 -3.81 23.50
C TYR A 331 -1.33 -3.90 23.35
N SER A 332 -2.00 -4.36 24.40
CA SER A 332 -3.45 -4.59 24.38
C SER A 332 -4.30 -3.31 24.46
N GLY A 333 -3.73 -2.19 24.88
CA GLY A 333 -4.48 -0.94 25.11
C GLY A 333 -3.85 0.31 24.49
N ILE A 334 -2.63 0.23 24.00
CA ILE A 334 -1.86 1.36 23.47
C ILE A 334 -1.28 0.98 22.12
N ASN A 335 -1.38 1.87 21.14
CA ASN A 335 -0.66 1.76 19.88
C ASN A 335 0.84 1.98 20.16
N PRO A 336 1.71 0.99 19.96
CA PRO A 336 3.12 1.07 20.29
C PRO A 336 3.92 2.04 19.41
N VAL A 337 3.33 2.47 18.27
CA VAL A 337 3.98 3.40 17.33
C VAL A 337 3.60 4.84 17.64
N THR A 338 2.31 5.10 17.87
CA THR A 338 1.80 6.46 18.14
C THR A 338 1.72 6.81 19.61
N LEU A 339 1.86 5.83 20.50
CA LEU A 339 1.69 5.93 21.96
C LEU A 339 0.30 6.42 22.38
N GLN A 340 -0.68 6.35 21.47
CA GLN A 340 -2.05 6.72 21.76
C GLN A 340 -2.88 5.49 22.18
N PRO A 341 -3.93 5.68 22.98
CA PRO A 341 -4.88 4.62 23.29
C PRO A 341 -5.45 3.97 22.03
N LEU A 342 -5.64 2.65 22.05
CA LEU A 342 -6.32 1.90 21.01
C LEU A 342 -7.82 2.11 21.16
N THR A 343 -8.35 3.13 20.48
CA THR A 343 -9.80 3.39 20.42
C THR A 343 -10.38 2.76 19.17
N PRO A 344 -11.53 2.07 19.28
CA PRO A 344 -12.23 1.59 18.08
C PRO A 344 -12.64 2.74 17.17
N THR A 345 -12.51 2.55 15.86
CA THR A 345 -12.97 3.51 14.86
C THR A 345 -14.50 3.40 14.73
N PRO A 346 -15.27 4.48 14.91
CA PRO A 346 -16.72 4.47 14.67
C PRO A 346 -17.01 4.47 13.16
N PHE A 347 -18.29 4.30 12.80
CA PHE A 347 -18.75 4.74 11.48
C PHE A 347 -18.77 6.27 11.44
N HIS A 348 -18.09 6.86 10.48
CA HIS A 348 -18.06 8.33 10.32
C HIS A 348 -19.31 8.80 9.59
N ASP A 349 -20.12 9.56 10.28
CA ASP A 349 -21.34 10.19 9.79
C ASP A 349 -21.11 11.59 9.17
N GLN A 350 -19.88 12.05 9.20
CA GLN A 350 -19.42 13.31 8.63
C GLN A 350 -18.11 13.12 7.87
N SER A 351 -17.89 13.97 6.88
CA SER A 351 -16.61 14.07 6.18
C SER A 351 -15.46 14.33 7.16
N GLN A 352 -14.34 13.67 6.94
CA GLN A 352 -13.10 13.90 7.69
C GLN A 352 -12.20 14.94 7.01
N ASP A 353 -12.73 15.61 5.97
CA ASP A 353 -12.10 16.70 5.22
C ASP A 353 -10.78 16.34 4.55
N PHE A 354 -10.61 15.07 4.15
CA PHE A 354 -9.40 14.61 3.43
C PHE A 354 -9.21 15.33 2.10
N SER A 355 -10.31 15.67 1.43
CA SER A 355 -10.30 16.33 0.12
C SER A 355 -10.22 17.86 0.19
N SER A 356 -10.25 18.44 1.38
CA SER A 356 -10.15 19.89 1.56
C SER A 356 -8.70 20.36 1.65
N PRO A 357 -8.26 21.31 0.81
CA PRO A 357 -6.91 21.88 0.89
C PRO A 357 -6.60 22.53 2.25
N ALA A 358 -7.63 22.98 2.98
CA ALA A 358 -7.50 23.64 4.27
C ALA A 358 -7.37 22.64 5.44
N ALA A 359 -7.71 21.39 5.22
CA ALA A 359 -7.81 20.37 6.26
C ALA A 359 -6.65 19.36 6.27
N ARG A 360 -5.50 19.68 5.68
CA ARG A 360 -4.26 18.98 5.99
C ARG A 360 -3.67 19.59 7.28
N PRO A 361 -4.17 19.28 8.48
CA PRO A 361 -3.34 19.46 9.63
C PRO A 361 -2.17 18.51 9.40
N CYS A 362 -0.95 19.00 9.59
CA CYS A 362 0.15 18.16 10.00
C CYS A 362 -0.34 17.40 11.25
N ARG A 363 -1.06 16.33 11.09
CA ARG A 363 -1.37 15.41 12.17
C ARG A 363 -0.06 14.73 12.52
N ARG A 364 0.54 15.31 13.55
CA ARG A 364 1.73 14.79 14.25
C ARG A 364 1.48 13.40 14.79
#